data_6a75968ceae6fe5fdaeec94e0849196d
#
_entry.id   6a75968ceae6fe5fdaeec94e0849196d
#
_cell.length_a   1.000
_cell.length_b   1.000
_cell.length_c   1.000
_cell.angle_alpha   90.00
_cell.angle_beta   90.00
_cell.angle_gamma   90.00
#
_symmetry.space_group_name_H-M   'P 1'
#
loop_
_entity.id
_entity.type
_entity.pdbx_description
1 polymer ?
#
loop_
_entity_poly.entity_id
_entity_poly.type
_entity_poly.pdbx_seq_one_letter_code
_entity_poly.pdbx_strand_id
1 'polypeptide(L)'
;MKNQGLPHHLFEGEKPVIGICNTWSEFTPCNAHFRELAESLKQGIWEAGGFPLEFPVMSLGECSIKPTAMLFRNLASMDVEESIRANPMDGVVLMCGCDKTTPSLVMGAASVDLPTLVISGGPMLVGRFKGKKIGTSDVWRFAEDYKLGKLSQEEFIEAEAAMSRSRGHCAPMGTASTMAAMVEALGLALPDNATIPAADSRRKVLAHMAGIRIVEMVKEDLKMSKVLTRKAFENSIMVNAAIGGSTNFILHLTAIAKRIGVDIDLPDFDHFSSKIPLIANVQPSGEHWVEDLFYAGGMPAVMKEIESHLHRDCITVNGRTIGENIASAACYDRNLIGTLTNPIKPESGIAVLKGNLCPNGAVIKPSAASPHLLVHKGKALVFENIDEYKARIDSPDLEVDENTVLVMKNVGPKGYPGMPEVGNMGLPAKILEKGIKDMVRISDGRMSGTGYGTVVLHVSPESAIGGPLALVQTGDWIELNVPARSLNLLISEEEFENRRNNFQPTQLPYERGYVNLFLDKVNQAHDGVDFDFLQGSSGSEVKRDSH
;
A
#
# COMPACT_ATOMS: atom_id res chain seq x y z
N MET A 1 -36.27 -0.40 -9.17
CA MET A 1 -35.86 -1.80 -8.90
C MET A 1 -36.87 -2.85 -9.29
N LYS A 2 -38.19 -2.60 -9.20
CA LYS A 2 -39.23 -3.55 -9.66
C LYS A 2 -39.11 -3.94 -11.14
N ASN A 3 -38.57 -3.07 -11.98
CA ASN A 3 -38.24 -3.33 -13.40
C ASN A 3 -37.12 -4.36 -13.61
N GLN A 4 -36.41 -4.77 -12.56
CA GLN A 4 -35.43 -5.86 -12.58
C GLN A 4 -36.03 -7.24 -12.31
N GLY A 5 -37.37 -7.34 -12.26
CA GLY A 5 -38.09 -8.59 -11.98
C GLY A 5 -38.09 -9.00 -10.50
N LEU A 6 -37.76 -8.08 -9.60
CA LEU A 6 -37.75 -8.35 -8.16
C LEU A 6 -39.19 -8.35 -7.61
N PRO A 7 -39.60 -9.36 -6.81
CA PRO A 7 -40.94 -9.47 -6.27
C PRO A 7 -41.23 -8.40 -5.22
N HIS A 8 -42.51 -8.02 -5.11
CA HIS A 8 -42.96 -6.89 -4.28
C HIS A 8 -42.57 -7.01 -2.81
N HIS A 9 -42.67 -8.21 -2.24
CA HIS A 9 -42.38 -8.46 -0.82
C HIS A 9 -40.93 -8.17 -0.40
N LEU A 10 -39.98 -8.03 -1.36
CA LEU A 10 -38.60 -7.61 -1.06
C LEU A 10 -38.50 -6.13 -0.69
N PHE A 11 -39.52 -5.34 -1.03
CA PHE A 11 -39.60 -3.91 -0.73
C PHE A 11 -40.57 -3.61 0.42
N GLU A 12 -41.14 -4.66 1.05
CA GLU A 12 -42.00 -4.56 2.21
C GLU A 12 -41.19 -4.96 3.45
N GLY A 13 -41.18 -4.12 4.47
CA GLY A 13 -40.51 -4.39 5.73
C GLY A 13 -39.11 -3.78 5.84
N GLU A 14 -38.48 -3.99 7.00
CA GLU A 14 -37.20 -3.38 7.42
C GLU A 14 -36.02 -4.29 7.08
N LYS A 15 -35.91 -4.76 5.83
CA LYS A 15 -34.74 -5.52 5.41
C LYS A 15 -33.56 -4.60 5.21
N PRO A 16 -32.42 -4.84 5.88
CA PRO A 16 -31.21 -4.05 5.61
C PRO A 16 -30.78 -4.12 4.14
N VAL A 17 -30.59 -2.98 3.52
CA VAL A 17 -30.07 -2.87 2.15
C VAL A 17 -28.54 -2.81 2.23
N ILE A 18 -27.90 -3.82 1.66
CA ILE A 18 -26.43 -3.94 1.67
C ILE A 18 -25.86 -3.61 0.30
N GLY A 19 -25.10 -2.54 0.23
CA GLY A 19 -24.33 -2.19 -0.95
C GLY A 19 -23.11 -3.11 -1.11
N ILE A 20 -22.90 -3.63 -2.32
CA ILE A 20 -21.69 -4.38 -2.67
C ILE A 20 -20.88 -3.50 -3.62
N CYS A 21 -19.87 -2.83 -3.07
CA CYS A 21 -18.96 -1.97 -3.82
C CYS A 21 -17.91 -2.84 -4.53
N ASN A 22 -18.09 -3.09 -5.83
CA ASN A 22 -17.29 -4.06 -6.57
C ASN A 22 -16.33 -3.40 -7.55
N THR A 23 -15.03 -3.62 -7.35
CA THR A 23 -13.94 -3.17 -8.24
C THR A 23 -13.58 -4.21 -9.32
N TRP A 24 -14.49 -5.07 -9.73
CA TRP A 24 -14.26 -5.97 -10.85
C TRP A 24 -13.93 -5.20 -12.14
N SER A 25 -12.93 -5.67 -12.86
CA SER A 25 -12.60 -5.17 -14.20
C SER A 25 -11.70 -6.18 -14.93
N GLU A 26 -11.87 -6.29 -16.25
CA GLU A 26 -10.95 -7.05 -17.09
C GLU A 26 -9.57 -6.38 -17.20
N PHE A 27 -9.51 -5.05 -17.04
CA PHE A 27 -8.26 -4.28 -17.00
C PHE A 27 -7.50 -4.41 -15.68
N THR A 28 -8.11 -5.04 -14.65
CA THR A 28 -7.48 -5.23 -13.34
C THR A 28 -7.44 -6.72 -13.00
N PRO A 29 -6.43 -7.48 -13.46
CA PRO A 29 -6.36 -8.93 -13.28
C PRO A 29 -6.45 -9.38 -11.82
N CYS A 30 -5.95 -8.56 -10.88
CA CYS A 30 -6.05 -8.81 -9.44
C CYS A 30 -7.51 -8.99 -8.97
N ASN A 31 -8.48 -8.33 -9.62
CA ASN A 31 -9.90 -8.29 -9.26
C ASN A 31 -10.79 -9.10 -10.22
N ALA A 32 -10.21 -9.80 -11.19
CA ALA A 32 -10.95 -10.49 -12.26
C ALA A 32 -11.94 -11.56 -11.76
N HIS A 33 -11.75 -12.09 -10.54
CA HIS A 33 -12.62 -13.11 -9.93
C HIS A 33 -13.76 -12.53 -9.06
N PHE A 34 -13.87 -11.21 -8.95
CA PHE A 34 -14.83 -10.58 -8.02
C PHE A 34 -16.28 -10.78 -8.40
N ARG A 35 -16.62 -11.00 -9.67
CA ARG A 35 -18.00 -11.40 -10.05
C ARG A 35 -18.41 -12.70 -9.37
N GLU A 36 -17.54 -13.72 -9.41
CA GLU A 36 -17.80 -15.01 -8.78
C GLU A 36 -17.86 -14.89 -7.24
N LEU A 37 -17.00 -14.07 -6.66
CA LEU A 37 -16.93 -13.84 -5.23
C LEU A 37 -18.17 -13.05 -4.72
N ALA A 38 -18.65 -12.08 -5.51
CA ALA A 38 -19.86 -11.32 -5.21
C ALA A 38 -21.10 -12.21 -5.11
N GLU A 39 -21.21 -13.27 -5.91
CA GLU A 39 -22.33 -14.20 -5.80
C GLU A 39 -22.33 -14.94 -4.46
N SER A 40 -21.18 -15.38 -3.97
CA SER A 40 -21.09 -16.00 -2.63
C SER A 40 -21.46 -15.00 -1.52
N LEU A 41 -21.03 -13.75 -1.66
CA LEU A 41 -21.38 -12.66 -0.74
C LEU A 41 -22.90 -12.39 -0.71
N LYS A 42 -23.53 -12.28 -1.89
CA LYS A 42 -24.98 -12.10 -2.02
C LYS A 42 -25.76 -13.23 -1.34
N GLN A 43 -25.31 -14.49 -1.50
CA GLN A 43 -25.93 -15.63 -0.83
C GLN A 43 -25.92 -15.48 0.70
N GLY A 44 -24.81 -15.07 1.31
CA GLY A 44 -24.72 -14.82 2.74
C GLY A 44 -25.62 -13.67 3.20
N ILE A 45 -25.71 -12.58 2.41
CA ILE A 45 -26.62 -11.46 2.72
C ILE A 45 -28.09 -11.91 2.68
N TRP A 46 -28.50 -12.68 1.67
CA TRP A 46 -29.86 -13.23 1.58
C TRP A 46 -30.18 -14.18 2.74
N GLU A 47 -29.22 -15.06 3.09
CA GLU A 47 -29.39 -16.00 4.22
C GLU A 47 -29.63 -15.27 5.53
N ALA A 48 -28.95 -14.15 5.78
CA ALA A 48 -29.12 -13.33 6.97
C ALA A 48 -30.36 -12.41 6.95
N GLY A 49 -31.14 -12.43 5.86
CA GLY A 49 -32.35 -11.64 5.68
C GLY A 49 -32.10 -10.20 5.20
N GLY A 50 -30.91 -9.89 4.71
CA GLY A 50 -30.58 -8.61 4.06
C GLY A 50 -30.97 -8.58 2.58
N PHE A 51 -30.82 -7.43 1.94
CA PHE A 51 -31.08 -7.22 0.53
C PHE A 51 -29.82 -6.71 -0.18
N PRO A 52 -29.09 -7.55 -0.95
CA PRO A 52 -27.84 -7.16 -1.60
C PRO A 52 -28.09 -6.37 -2.89
N LEU A 53 -27.39 -5.25 -3.04
CA LEU A 53 -27.33 -4.47 -4.28
C LEU A 53 -25.88 -4.21 -4.66
N GLU A 54 -25.44 -4.78 -5.77
CA GLU A 54 -24.10 -4.59 -6.29
C GLU A 54 -24.02 -3.33 -7.15
N PHE A 55 -22.96 -2.55 -6.96
CA PHE A 55 -22.65 -1.38 -7.78
C PHE A 55 -21.16 -1.33 -8.13
N PRO A 56 -20.83 -0.89 -9.36
CA PRO A 56 -19.45 -0.75 -9.80
C PRO A 56 -18.86 0.55 -9.27
N VAL A 57 -17.54 0.52 -9.04
CA VAL A 57 -16.71 1.71 -8.82
C VAL A 57 -15.43 1.57 -9.63
N MET A 58 -14.66 2.66 -9.73
CA MET A 58 -13.42 2.67 -10.48
C MET A 58 -12.46 1.58 -10.00
N SER A 59 -11.99 0.74 -10.93
CA SER A 59 -11.03 -0.34 -10.67
C SER A 59 -9.61 0.10 -11.02
N LEU A 60 -8.71 0.06 -10.04
CA LEU A 60 -7.35 0.58 -10.15
C LEU A 60 -6.33 -0.55 -10.26
N GLY A 61 -5.93 -0.92 -11.48
CA GLY A 61 -4.90 -1.92 -11.75
C GLY A 61 -3.50 -1.30 -11.86
N GLU A 62 -2.62 -1.47 -10.89
CA GLU A 62 -1.29 -0.84 -10.87
C GLU A 62 -0.45 -1.22 -12.10
N CYS A 63 -0.55 -2.44 -12.58
CA CYS A 63 0.20 -2.90 -13.77
C CYS A 63 -0.29 -2.26 -15.08
N SER A 64 -1.56 -1.86 -15.15
CA SER A 64 -2.22 -1.45 -16.40
C SER A 64 -2.38 0.05 -16.53
N ILE A 65 -2.70 0.74 -15.43
CA ILE A 65 -3.00 2.18 -15.42
C ILE A 65 -1.71 3.01 -15.51
N LYS A 66 -1.74 4.01 -16.38
CA LYS A 66 -0.65 4.96 -16.58
C LYS A 66 -1.09 6.39 -16.22
N PRO A 67 -0.21 7.21 -15.65
CA PRO A 67 1.19 6.91 -15.30
C PRO A 67 1.32 5.97 -14.09
N THR A 68 0.35 5.95 -13.19
CA THR A 68 0.25 5.10 -11.99
C THR A 68 -1.19 5.09 -11.48
N ALA A 69 -1.64 3.98 -10.90
CA ALA A 69 -2.95 3.89 -10.26
C ALA A 69 -3.10 4.87 -9.08
N MET A 70 -2.01 5.32 -8.48
CA MET A 70 -2.03 6.30 -7.37
C MET A 70 -2.59 7.66 -7.79
N LEU A 71 -2.40 8.07 -9.04
CA LEU A 71 -3.02 9.30 -9.57
C LEU A 71 -4.54 9.28 -9.36
N PHE A 72 -5.16 8.12 -9.53
CA PHE A 72 -6.62 7.94 -9.52
C PHE A 72 -7.16 7.49 -8.15
N ARG A 73 -6.31 7.25 -7.12
CA ARG A 73 -6.75 6.77 -5.80
C ARG A 73 -7.78 7.72 -5.16
N ASN A 74 -7.51 9.03 -5.19
CA ASN A 74 -8.40 10.01 -4.60
C ASN A 74 -9.71 10.16 -5.40
N LEU A 75 -9.65 10.10 -6.74
CA LEU A 75 -10.84 10.09 -7.58
C LEU A 75 -11.74 8.88 -7.29
N ALA A 76 -11.15 7.69 -7.21
CA ALA A 76 -11.88 6.49 -6.86
C ALA A 76 -12.48 6.55 -5.43
N SER A 77 -11.79 7.20 -4.48
CA SER A 77 -12.35 7.39 -3.14
C SER A 77 -13.57 8.34 -3.14
N MET A 78 -13.57 9.36 -4.00
CA MET A 78 -14.73 10.24 -4.20
C MET A 78 -15.89 9.47 -4.84
N ASP A 79 -15.63 8.65 -5.87
CA ASP A 79 -16.63 7.80 -6.50
C ASP A 79 -17.31 6.87 -5.46
N VAL A 80 -16.53 6.24 -4.61
CA VAL A 80 -17.05 5.37 -3.54
C VAL A 80 -17.87 6.16 -2.52
N GLU A 81 -17.36 7.28 -2.02
CA GLU A 81 -18.02 8.13 -1.04
C GLU A 81 -19.39 8.60 -1.55
N GLU A 82 -19.43 9.16 -2.76
CA GLU A 82 -20.65 9.68 -3.34
C GLU A 82 -21.63 8.57 -3.76
N SER A 83 -21.14 7.41 -4.22
CA SER A 83 -21.98 6.26 -4.50
C SER A 83 -22.67 5.73 -3.25
N ILE A 84 -21.98 5.67 -2.10
CA ILE A 84 -22.58 5.27 -0.82
C ILE A 84 -23.61 6.30 -0.34
N ARG A 85 -23.30 7.61 -0.46
CA ARG A 85 -24.21 8.67 0.00
C ARG A 85 -25.47 8.80 -0.82
N ALA A 86 -25.32 8.70 -2.15
CA ALA A 86 -26.42 8.93 -3.08
C ALA A 86 -27.45 7.80 -3.10
N ASN A 87 -27.06 6.61 -2.65
CA ASN A 87 -27.93 5.43 -2.71
C ASN A 87 -28.44 5.02 -1.33
N PRO A 88 -29.67 4.48 -1.25
CA PRO A 88 -30.29 4.05 0.01
C PRO A 88 -29.72 2.70 0.45
N MET A 89 -28.61 2.72 1.19
CA MET A 89 -28.02 1.52 1.79
C MET A 89 -27.77 1.72 3.28
N ASP A 90 -27.89 0.63 4.05
CA ASP A 90 -27.71 0.60 5.49
C ASP A 90 -26.32 0.11 5.90
N GLY A 91 -25.66 -0.61 5.01
CA GLY A 91 -24.29 -1.09 5.18
C GLY A 91 -23.64 -1.38 3.83
N VAL A 92 -22.31 -1.50 3.81
CA VAL A 92 -21.56 -1.70 2.57
C VAL A 92 -20.45 -2.74 2.74
N VAL A 93 -20.25 -3.58 1.72
CA VAL A 93 -19.10 -4.48 1.61
C VAL A 93 -18.20 -3.97 0.49
N LEU A 94 -16.94 -3.74 0.82
CA LEU A 94 -15.92 -3.26 -0.09
C LEU A 94 -15.13 -4.44 -0.66
N MET A 95 -15.27 -4.70 -1.95
CA MET A 95 -14.53 -5.75 -2.67
C MET A 95 -13.32 -5.12 -3.37
N CYS A 96 -12.12 -5.35 -2.82
CA CYS A 96 -10.89 -4.72 -3.28
C CYS A 96 -9.70 -5.69 -3.25
N GLY A 97 -8.74 -5.57 -4.16
CA GLY A 97 -7.67 -6.57 -4.29
C GLY A 97 -6.35 -6.03 -4.79
N CYS A 98 -6.33 -4.97 -5.59
CA CYS A 98 -5.10 -4.38 -6.10
C CYS A 98 -4.61 -3.24 -5.20
N ASP A 99 -3.37 -2.82 -5.38
CA ASP A 99 -2.60 -1.86 -4.56
C ASP A 99 -3.38 -0.63 -4.11
N LYS A 100 -4.15 -0.03 -5.02
CA LYS A 100 -4.84 1.24 -4.79
C LYS A 100 -6.34 1.10 -4.63
N THR A 101 -6.93 -0.07 -4.96
CA THR A 101 -8.37 -0.30 -4.74
C THR A 101 -8.70 -0.38 -3.25
N THR A 102 -7.89 -1.10 -2.45
CA THR A 102 -8.13 -1.20 -1.00
C THR A 102 -8.14 0.18 -0.33
N PRO A 103 -7.08 1.01 -0.44
CA PRO A 103 -7.10 2.31 0.24
C PRO A 103 -8.18 3.25 -0.30
N SER A 104 -8.45 3.28 -1.62
CA SER A 104 -9.48 4.17 -2.17
C SER A 104 -10.87 3.84 -1.66
N LEU A 105 -11.24 2.55 -1.60
CA LEU A 105 -12.54 2.14 -1.10
C LEU A 105 -12.68 2.42 0.41
N VAL A 106 -11.66 2.11 1.19
CA VAL A 106 -11.68 2.36 2.64
C VAL A 106 -11.73 3.87 2.94
N MET A 107 -10.98 4.71 2.20
CA MET A 107 -11.05 6.18 2.32
C MET A 107 -12.46 6.70 2.06
N GLY A 108 -13.09 6.28 0.96
CA GLY A 108 -14.43 6.72 0.60
C GLY A 108 -15.49 6.28 1.63
N ALA A 109 -15.47 5.02 2.04
CA ALA A 109 -16.40 4.51 3.05
C ALA A 109 -16.19 5.13 4.44
N ALA A 110 -14.94 5.41 4.84
CA ALA A 110 -14.59 6.07 6.09
C ALA A 110 -15.22 7.47 6.21
N SER A 111 -15.29 8.21 5.09
CA SER A 111 -15.93 9.52 5.05
C SER A 111 -17.45 9.46 5.29
N VAL A 112 -18.12 8.33 5.03
CA VAL A 112 -19.57 8.17 5.19
C VAL A 112 -19.97 7.57 6.54
N ASP A 113 -19.11 6.73 7.11
CA ASP A 113 -19.27 6.11 8.43
C ASP A 113 -20.50 5.19 8.57
N LEU A 114 -20.79 4.36 7.55
CA LEU A 114 -21.76 3.27 7.67
C LEU A 114 -21.09 1.98 8.21
N PRO A 115 -21.90 0.99 8.69
CA PRO A 115 -21.43 -0.37 8.86
C PRO A 115 -20.74 -0.87 7.60
N THR A 116 -19.44 -1.18 7.70
CA THR A 116 -18.60 -1.47 6.54
C THR A 116 -17.69 -2.65 6.82
N LEU A 117 -17.60 -3.59 5.86
CA LEU A 117 -16.73 -4.75 5.90
C LEU A 117 -15.93 -4.85 4.61
N VAL A 118 -14.64 -5.25 4.71
CA VAL A 118 -13.75 -5.39 3.57
C VAL A 118 -13.54 -6.86 3.20
N ILE A 119 -13.67 -7.18 1.91
CA ILE A 119 -13.25 -8.45 1.32
C ILE A 119 -12.08 -8.21 0.37
N SER A 120 -10.93 -8.77 0.70
CA SER A 120 -9.77 -8.76 -0.18
C SER A 120 -9.82 -9.89 -1.21
N GLY A 121 -9.24 -9.66 -2.39
CA GLY A 121 -9.18 -10.67 -3.44
C GLY A 121 -8.30 -11.88 -3.11
N GLY A 122 -7.33 -11.69 -2.24
CA GLY A 122 -6.32 -12.69 -1.88
C GLY A 122 -5.14 -12.76 -2.85
N PRO A 123 -4.00 -13.33 -2.40
CA PRO A 123 -2.81 -13.48 -3.23
C PRO A 123 -3.02 -14.51 -4.34
N MET A 124 -2.30 -14.33 -5.45
CA MET A 124 -2.19 -15.38 -6.47
C MET A 124 -1.34 -16.54 -5.97
N LEU A 125 -1.51 -17.70 -6.59
CA LEU A 125 -0.70 -18.89 -6.33
C LEU A 125 0.76 -18.66 -6.78
N VAL A 126 1.70 -19.19 -6.02
CA VAL A 126 3.13 -19.10 -6.32
C VAL A 126 3.47 -19.84 -7.62
N GLY A 127 4.20 -19.17 -8.50
CA GLY A 127 4.67 -19.72 -9.77
C GLY A 127 5.86 -20.67 -9.63
N ARG A 128 6.24 -21.30 -10.75
CA ARG A 128 7.46 -22.13 -10.85
C ARG A 128 8.13 -21.91 -12.19
N PHE A 129 9.44 -21.65 -12.14
CA PHE A 129 10.28 -21.52 -13.33
C PHE A 129 11.58 -22.31 -13.13
N LYS A 130 11.94 -23.17 -14.07
CA LYS A 130 13.13 -24.05 -13.99
C LYS A 130 13.26 -24.76 -12.63
N GLY A 131 12.13 -25.30 -12.12
CA GLY A 131 12.06 -26.04 -10.86
C GLY A 131 12.05 -25.20 -9.58
N LYS A 132 12.28 -23.90 -9.64
CA LYS A 132 12.27 -22.99 -8.47
C LYS A 132 10.91 -22.31 -8.33
N LYS A 133 10.47 -22.09 -7.09
CA LYS A 133 9.35 -21.20 -6.79
C LYS A 133 9.72 -19.77 -7.18
N ILE A 134 8.80 -19.07 -7.83
CA ILE A 134 8.95 -17.66 -8.23
C ILE A 134 7.64 -16.90 -8.01
N GLY A 135 7.74 -15.59 -7.84
CA GLY A 135 6.60 -14.70 -7.75
C GLY A 135 6.92 -13.34 -8.37
N THR A 136 5.98 -12.41 -8.31
CA THR A 136 6.08 -11.12 -9.00
C THR A 136 7.27 -10.25 -8.54
N SER A 137 7.85 -10.48 -7.37
CA SER A 137 9.09 -9.80 -6.94
C SER A 137 10.33 -10.25 -7.72
N ASP A 138 10.33 -11.48 -8.27
CA ASP A 138 11.46 -11.98 -9.06
C ASP A 138 11.62 -11.24 -10.39
N VAL A 139 10.62 -10.47 -10.84
CA VAL A 139 10.72 -9.66 -12.07
C VAL A 139 11.94 -8.73 -12.04
N TRP A 140 12.27 -8.16 -10.87
CA TRP A 140 13.42 -7.29 -10.72
C TRP A 140 14.74 -8.03 -11.00
N ARG A 141 14.90 -9.21 -10.40
CA ARG A 141 16.06 -10.08 -10.64
C ARG A 141 16.14 -10.56 -12.09
N PHE A 142 15.02 -10.99 -12.68
CA PHE A 142 15.01 -11.42 -14.08
C PHE A 142 15.30 -10.26 -15.04
N ALA A 143 14.86 -9.04 -14.74
CA ALA A 143 15.21 -7.86 -15.51
C ALA A 143 16.73 -7.54 -15.45
N GLU A 144 17.35 -7.69 -14.28
CA GLU A 144 18.80 -7.58 -14.12
C GLU A 144 19.55 -8.68 -14.89
N ASP A 145 19.12 -9.92 -14.78
CA ASP A 145 19.72 -11.05 -15.50
C ASP A 145 19.58 -10.92 -17.03
N TYR A 146 18.43 -10.40 -17.50
CA TYR A 146 18.22 -10.07 -18.91
C TYR A 146 19.16 -8.94 -19.37
N LYS A 147 19.25 -7.87 -18.59
CA LYS A 147 20.15 -6.74 -18.86
C LYS A 147 21.62 -7.15 -18.95
N LEU A 148 22.04 -8.14 -18.14
CA LEU A 148 23.40 -8.72 -18.14
C LEU A 148 23.58 -9.83 -19.20
N GLY A 149 22.59 -10.11 -20.04
CA GLY A 149 22.67 -11.17 -21.06
C GLY A 149 22.71 -12.60 -20.50
N LYS A 150 22.34 -12.79 -19.22
CA LYS A 150 22.29 -14.12 -18.56
C LYS A 150 20.98 -14.85 -18.82
N LEU A 151 19.95 -14.13 -19.28
CA LEU A 151 18.64 -14.64 -19.61
C LEU A 151 18.26 -14.17 -21.01
N SER A 152 17.73 -15.06 -21.87
CA SER A 152 17.23 -14.65 -23.19
C SER A 152 15.87 -13.95 -23.06
N GLN A 153 15.43 -13.26 -24.11
CA GLN A 153 14.10 -12.66 -24.16
C GLN A 153 12.98 -13.71 -24.02
N GLU A 154 13.13 -14.86 -24.66
CA GLU A 154 12.17 -15.95 -24.59
C GLU A 154 12.05 -16.49 -23.16
N GLU A 155 13.18 -16.73 -22.49
CA GLU A 155 13.22 -17.16 -21.10
C GLU A 155 12.63 -16.11 -20.15
N PHE A 156 12.84 -14.81 -20.42
CA PHE A 156 12.23 -13.73 -19.64
C PHE A 156 10.70 -13.76 -19.75
N ILE A 157 10.16 -13.89 -20.97
CA ILE A 157 8.72 -13.99 -21.22
C ILE A 157 8.12 -15.25 -20.56
N GLU A 158 8.81 -16.38 -20.63
CA GLU A 158 8.39 -17.63 -19.97
C GLU A 158 8.35 -17.45 -18.44
N ALA A 159 9.36 -16.82 -17.85
CA ALA A 159 9.41 -16.52 -16.42
C ALA A 159 8.28 -15.58 -16.01
N GLU A 160 7.99 -14.53 -16.79
CA GLU A 160 6.88 -13.60 -16.55
C GLU A 160 5.53 -14.32 -16.56
N ALA A 161 5.28 -15.16 -17.54
CA ALA A 161 4.06 -15.98 -17.60
C ALA A 161 3.95 -16.93 -16.40
N ALA A 162 5.05 -17.53 -15.99
CA ALA A 162 5.08 -18.44 -14.83
C ALA A 162 4.85 -17.74 -13.49
N MET A 163 5.21 -16.44 -13.37
CA MET A 163 4.93 -15.62 -12.18
C MET A 163 3.45 -15.27 -12.03
N SER A 164 2.69 -15.22 -13.12
CA SER A 164 1.27 -14.84 -13.17
C SER A 164 0.34 -16.07 -13.22
N ARG A 165 0.52 -17.00 -12.30
CA ARG A 165 -0.06 -18.35 -12.34
C ARG A 165 -1.58 -18.41 -12.17
N SER A 166 -2.18 -17.50 -11.41
CA SER A 166 -3.62 -17.50 -11.11
C SER A 166 -4.16 -16.07 -10.94
N ARG A 167 -5.47 -15.95 -10.80
CA ARG A 167 -6.14 -14.73 -10.33
C ARG A 167 -5.64 -14.36 -8.93
N GLY A 168 -5.82 -13.11 -8.52
CA GLY A 168 -5.40 -12.57 -7.24
C GLY A 168 -4.35 -11.48 -7.39
N HIS A 169 -4.01 -10.83 -6.28
CA HIS A 169 -2.94 -9.85 -6.26
C HIS A 169 -1.55 -10.51 -6.19
N CYS A 170 -0.49 -9.69 -6.27
CA CYS A 170 0.90 -10.17 -6.27
C CYS A 170 1.18 -11.13 -5.10
N ALA A 171 1.99 -12.18 -5.37
CA ALA A 171 2.31 -13.24 -4.40
C ALA A 171 3.20 -12.81 -3.21
N PRO A 172 4.14 -11.82 -3.32
CA PRO A 172 4.93 -11.35 -2.18
C PRO A 172 4.13 -10.39 -1.31
N MET A 173 4.71 -9.98 -0.16
CA MET A 173 4.19 -8.93 0.71
C MET A 173 4.44 -7.54 0.08
N GLY A 174 3.87 -7.34 -1.11
CA GLY A 174 3.80 -6.06 -1.80
C GLY A 174 2.71 -5.15 -1.23
N THR A 175 2.36 -4.07 -1.93
CA THR A 175 1.37 -3.10 -1.43
C THR A 175 -0.02 -3.72 -1.32
N ALA A 176 -0.47 -4.55 -2.28
CA ALA A 176 -1.78 -5.20 -2.20
C ALA A 176 -1.92 -6.12 -0.99
N SER A 177 -0.93 -7.00 -0.73
CA SER A 177 -0.92 -7.88 0.45
C SER A 177 -0.81 -7.08 1.74
N THR A 178 0.02 -6.03 1.76
CA THR A 178 0.15 -5.12 2.91
C THR A 178 -1.19 -4.45 3.24
N MET A 179 -1.91 -3.95 2.23
CA MET A 179 -3.20 -3.30 2.45
C MET A 179 -4.29 -4.30 2.88
N ALA A 180 -4.25 -5.54 2.39
CA ALA A 180 -5.11 -6.61 2.87
C ALA A 180 -4.82 -6.96 4.35
N ALA A 181 -3.54 -7.05 4.75
CA ALA A 181 -3.13 -7.24 6.14
C ALA A 181 -3.52 -6.05 7.03
N MET A 182 -3.42 -4.82 6.49
CA MET A 182 -3.83 -3.59 7.18
C MET A 182 -5.32 -3.61 7.53
N VAL A 183 -6.22 -3.92 6.59
CA VAL A 183 -7.66 -3.93 6.87
C VAL A 183 -8.03 -5.02 7.88
N GLU A 184 -7.31 -6.14 7.91
CA GLU A 184 -7.47 -7.18 8.92
C GLU A 184 -6.97 -6.70 10.30
N ALA A 185 -5.81 -6.06 10.38
CA ALA A 185 -5.25 -5.52 11.63
C ALA A 185 -6.05 -4.33 12.18
N LEU A 186 -6.67 -3.52 11.31
CA LEU A 186 -7.62 -2.46 11.68
C LEU A 186 -8.95 -3.02 12.21
N GLY A 187 -9.21 -4.31 12.00
CA GLY A 187 -10.48 -4.94 12.37
C GLY A 187 -11.61 -4.77 11.34
N LEU A 188 -11.33 -4.28 10.12
CA LEU A 188 -12.31 -4.07 9.04
C LEU A 188 -12.61 -5.32 8.22
N ALA A 189 -11.90 -6.43 8.43
CA ALA A 189 -12.07 -7.67 7.71
C ALA A 189 -12.17 -8.86 8.69
N LEU A 190 -12.76 -9.95 8.23
CA LEU A 190 -12.76 -11.21 8.97
C LEU A 190 -11.34 -11.77 9.05
N PRO A 191 -10.98 -12.54 10.12
CA PRO A 191 -9.68 -13.22 10.21
C PRO A 191 -9.35 -14.04 8.97
N ASP A 192 -8.07 -14.11 8.61
CA ASP A 192 -7.51 -14.75 7.41
C ASP A 192 -7.87 -14.08 6.06
N ASN A 193 -8.62 -12.99 6.08
CA ASN A 193 -8.96 -12.26 4.86
C ASN A 193 -7.74 -11.88 4.01
N ALA A 194 -6.62 -11.52 4.65
CA ALA A 194 -5.43 -11.08 3.94
C ALA A 194 -4.69 -12.20 3.19
N THR A 195 -4.70 -13.43 3.74
CA THR A 195 -3.76 -14.48 3.34
C THR A 195 -4.37 -15.64 2.57
N ILE A 196 -5.69 -15.92 2.70
CA ILE A 196 -6.34 -16.97 1.89
C ILE A 196 -6.08 -16.70 0.40
N PRO A 197 -5.49 -17.64 -0.38
CA PRO A 197 -5.27 -17.43 -1.81
C PRO A 197 -6.56 -17.19 -2.60
N ALA A 198 -6.48 -16.39 -3.66
CA ALA A 198 -7.64 -16.07 -4.50
C ALA A 198 -8.29 -17.29 -5.16
N ALA A 199 -7.51 -18.33 -5.46
CA ALA A 199 -7.97 -19.57 -6.07
C ALA A 199 -8.48 -20.61 -5.04
N ASP A 200 -8.31 -20.36 -3.74
CA ASP A 200 -8.73 -21.29 -2.69
C ASP A 200 -10.25 -21.18 -2.44
N SER A 201 -10.92 -22.32 -2.31
CA SER A 201 -12.39 -22.36 -2.07
C SER A 201 -12.80 -21.66 -0.76
N ARG A 202 -11.91 -21.61 0.23
CA ARG A 202 -12.13 -20.88 1.50
C ARG A 202 -12.35 -19.38 1.28
N ARG A 203 -11.86 -18.81 0.17
CA ARG A 203 -12.15 -17.41 -0.21
C ARG A 203 -13.65 -17.19 -0.46
N LYS A 204 -14.34 -18.15 -1.10
CA LYS A 204 -15.80 -18.09 -1.29
C LYS A 204 -16.55 -18.27 0.02
N VAL A 205 -16.08 -19.15 0.90
CA VAL A 205 -16.65 -19.32 2.25
C VAL A 205 -16.52 -18.02 3.06
N LEU A 206 -15.34 -17.37 3.03
CA LEU A 206 -15.15 -16.09 3.70
C LEU A 206 -16.11 -15.01 3.18
N ALA A 207 -16.32 -14.94 1.86
CA ALA A 207 -17.25 -13.99 1.27
C ALA A 207 -18.70 -14.25 1.71
N HIS A 208 -19.12 -15.51 1.76
CA HIS A 208 -20.44 -15.89 2.26
C HIS A 208 -20.64 -15.47 3.73
N MET A 209 -19.67 -15.81 4.60
CA MET A 209 -19.69 -15.42 6.01
C MET A 209 -19.67 -13.90 6.22
N ALA A 210 -18.94 -13.17 5.38
CA ALA A 210 -18.95 -11.71 5.38
C ALA A 210 -20.33 -11.15 4.99
N GLY A 211 -21.05 -11.83 4.08
CA GLY A 211 -22.43 -11.50 3.72
C GLY A 211 -23.40 -11.64 4.88
N ILE A 212 -23.28 -12.70 5.66
CA ILE A 212 -24.05 -12.86 6.90
C ILE A 212 -23.69 -11.74 7.88
N ARG A 213 -22.39 -11.52 8.09
CA ARG A 213 -21.91 -10.61 9.14
C ARG A 213 -22.27 -9.15 8.89
N ILE A 214 -22.25 -8.65 7.65
CA ILE A 214 -22.60 -7.25 7.39
C ILE A 214 -24.06 -6.94 7.74
N VAL A 215 -24.97 -7.89 7.57
CA VAL A 215 -26.39 -7.75 7.97
C VAL A 215 -26.52 -7.66 9.50
N GLU A 216 -25.72 -8.43 10.24
CA GLU A 216 -25.65 -8.34 11.70
C GLU A 216 -25.08 -6.99 12.15
N MET A 217 -24.00 -6.52 11.52
CA MET A 217 -23.38 -5.22 11.82
C MET A 217 -24.36 -4.05 11.66
N VAL A 218 -25.24 -4.09 10.65
CA VAL A 218 -26.29 -3.08 10.47
C VAL A 218 -27.27 -3.11 11.66
N LYS A 219 -27.71 -4.30 12.10
CA LYS A 219 -28.60 -4.45 13.26
C LYS A 219 -27.94 -3.99 14.57
N GLU A 220 -26.62 -4.13 14.69
CA GLU A 220 -25.80 -3.70 15.84
C GLU A 220 -25.41 -2.22 15.77
N ASP A 221 -25.66 -1.54 14.66
CA ASP A 221 -25.13 -0.19 14.35
C ASP A 221 -23.59 -0.12 14.53
N LEU A 222 -22.89 -1.17 14.07
CA LEU A 222 -21.43 -1.26 14.16
C LEU A 222 -20.79 -0.50 12.99
N LYS A 223 -20.62 0.81 13.14
CA LYS A 223 -20.06 1.73 12.16
C LYS A 223 -18.53 1.67 12.10
N MET A 224 -17.94 2.19 11.00
CA MET A 224 -16.49 2.26 10.85
C MET A 224 -15.80 3.03 11.98
N SER A 225 -16.38 4.14 12.47
CA SER A 225 -15.82 4.94 13.57
C SER A 225 -15.71 4.18 14.89
N LYS A 226 -16.52 3.13 15.11
CA LYS A 226 -16.41 2.26 16.29
C LYS A 226 -15.24 1.28 16.17
N VAL A 227 -14.83 0.92 14.95
CA VAL A 227 -13.72 0.00 14.65
C VAL A 227 -12.41 0.75 14.43
N LEU A 228 -12.43 1.80 13.62
CA LEU A 228 -11.28 2.62 13.26
C LEU A 228 -10.89 3.61 14.36
N THR A 229 -10.48 3.10 15.51
CA THR A 229 -9.98 3.90 16.62
C THR A 229 -8.48 4.17 16.50
N ARG A 230 -7.94 5.17 17.20
CA ARG A 230 -6.49 5.42 17.28
C ARG A 230 -5.71 4.13 17.59
N LYS A 231 -6.15 3.33 18.56
CA LYS A 231 -5.54 2.05 18.91
C LYS A 231 -5.53 1.04 17.75
N ALA A 232 -6.59 0.99 16.93
CA ALA A 232 -6.63 0.13 15.76
C ALA A 232 -5.59 0.54 14.70
N PHE A 233 -5.37 1.85 14.51
CA PHE A 233 -4.32 2.34 13.63
C PHE A 233 -2.92 2.00 14.17
N GLU A 234 -2.68 2.14 15.45
CA GLU A 234 -1.43 1.74 16.13
C GLU A 234 -1.16 0.23 15.95
N ASN A 235 -2.19 -0.62 16.12
CA ASN A 235 -2.10 -2.06 15.83
C ASN A 235 -1.68 -2.30 14.38
N SER A 236 -2.28 -1.59 13.43
CA SER A 236 -1.97 -1.74 12.00
C SER A 236 -0.51 -1.36 11.69
N ILE A 237 0.03 -0.32 12.33
CA ILE A 237 1.45 0.05 12.20
C ILE A 237 2.37 -1.05 12.73
N MET A 238 2.07 -1.61 13.91
CA MET A 238 2.84 -2.69 14.52
C MET A 238 2.79 -3.97 13.67
N VAL A 239 1.62 -4.32 13.15
CA VAL A 239 1.45 -5.47 12.26
C VAL A 239 2.22 -5.26 10.95
N ASN A 240 2.18 -4.06 10.37
CA ASN A 240 2.97 -3.73 9.18
C ASN A 240 4.48 -3.94 9.42
N ALA A 241 4.98 -3.60 10.59
CA ALA A 241 6.37 -3.87 10.98
C ALA A 241 6.63 -5.38 11.04
N ALA A 242 5.79 -6.15 11.72
CA ALA A 242 5.95 -7.60 11.88
C ALA A 242 5.99 -8.37 10.56
N ILE A 243 5.26 -7.90 9.54
CA ILE A 243 5.22 -8.54 8.20
C ILE A 243 6.24 -7.95 7.21
N GLY A 244 6.97 -6.89 7.57
CA GLY A 244 7.85 -6.17 6.65
C GLY A 244 7.10 -5.60 5.45
N GLY A 245 5.96 -4.95 5.71
CA GLY A 245 5.06 -4.46 4.68
C GLY A 245 5.62 -3.30 3.84
N SER A 246 4.84 -2.87 2.85
CA SER A 246 5.21 -1.83 1.89
C SER A 246 5.31 -0.43 2.53
N THR A 247 6.24 0.39 2.06
CA THR A 247 6.31 1.83 2.43
C THR A 247 5.09 2.63 1.97
N ASN A 248 4.40 2.20 0.91
CA ASN A 248 3.16 2.81 0.44
C ASN A 248 2.06 2.83 1.52
N PHE A 249 2.12 1.88 2.47
CA PHE A 249 1.25 1.78 3.62
C PHE A 249 1.12 3.11 4.40
N ILE A 250 2.23 3.85 4.59
CA ILE A 250 2.22 5.14 5.30
C ILE A 250 1.24 6.11 4.64
N LEU A 251 1.36 6.30 3.32
CA LEU A 251 0.51 7.24 2.58
C LEU A 251 -0.97 6.87 2.69
N HIS A 252 -1.24 5.58 2.62
CA HIS A 252 -2.61 5.07 2.62
C HIS A 252 -3.24 5.10 4.01
N LEU A 253 -2.49 4.67 5.03
CA LEU A 253 -2.99 4.67 6.42
C LEU A 253 -3.24 6.10 6.91
N THR A 254 -2.30 7.04 6.62
CA THR A 254 -2.45 8.46 6.96
C THR A 254 -3.69 9.05 6.30
N ALA A 255 -3.93 8.78 5.00
CA ALA A 255 -5.11 9.27 4.31
C ALA A 255 -6.41 8.71 4.91
N ILE A 256 -6.47 7.41 5.20
CA ILE A 256 -7.65 6.77 5.84
C ILE A 256 -7.91 7.37 7.22
N ALA A 257 -6.87 7.53 8.05
CA ALA A 257 -6.99 8.09 9.39
C ALA A 257 -7.59 9.50 9.34
N LYS A 258 -7.09 10.36 8.44
CA LYS A 258 -7.60 11.73 8.28
C LYS A 258 -9.05 11.77 7.79
N ARG A 259 -9.49 10.79 6.97
CA ARG A 259 -10.89 10.68 6.50
C ARG A 259 -11.88 10.35 7.61
N ILE A 260 -11.45 9.61 8.64
CA ILE A 260 -12.27 9.25 9.82
C ILE A 260 -11.98 10.17 11.03
N GLY A 261 -11.15 11.18 10.88
CA GLY A 261 -10.81 12.15 11.94
C GLY A 261 -9.88 11.60 13.02
N VAL A 262 -9.09 10.55 12.71
CA VAL A 262 -8.05 10.03 13.61
C VAL A 262 -6.71 10.67 13.27
N ASP A 263 -6.06 11.23 14.27
CA ASP A 263 -4.75 11.87 14.12
C ASP A 263 -3.63 10.82 14.17
N ILE A 264 -2.95 10.62 13.03
CA ILE A 264 -1.77 9.78 12.85
C ILE A 264 -0.77 10.55 12.01
N ASP A 265 0.46 10.65 12.50
CA ASP A 265 1.56 11.34 11.82
C ASP A 265 2.79 10.44 11.58
N LEU A 266 3.80 10.94 10.86
CA LEU A 266 5.02 10.17 10.58
C LEU A 266 5.78 9.71 11.84
N PRO A 267 5.94 10.50 12.91
CA PRO A 267 6.50 10.07 14.18
C PRO A 267 5.85 8.82 14.76
N ASP A 268 4.54 8.65 14.61
CA ASP A 268 3.84 7.45 15.08
C ASP A 268 4.32 6.18 14.37
N PHE A 269 4.52 6.28 13.04
CA PHE A 269 5.02 5.13 12.28
C PHE A 269 6.40 4.67 12.78
N ASP A 270 7.32 5.60 13.04
CA ASP A 270 8.62 5.25 13.61
C ASP A 270 8.51 4.70 15.03
N HIS A 271 7.72 5.36 15.87
CA HIS A 271 7.55 4.99 17.29
C HIS A 271 7.00 3.57 17.47
N PHE A 272 5.95 3.22 16.73
CA PHE A 272 5.32 1.90 16.85
C PHE A 272 6.08 0.82 16.07
N SER A 273 6.62 1.16 14.87
CA SER A 273 7.41 0.20 14.08
C SER A 273 8.71 -0.21 14.77
N SER A 274 9.41 0.70 15.43
CA SER A 274 10.71 0.43 16.05
C SER A 274 10.67 -0.61 17.18
N LYS A 275 9.48 -0.87 17.73
CA LYS A 275 9.27 -1.84 18.82
C LYS A 275 9.10 -3.27 18.31
N ILE A 276 8.87 -3.46 17.02
CA ILE A 276 8.46 -4.75 16.46
C ILE A 276 9.50 -5.23 15.46
N PRO A 277 10.13 -6.38 15.68
CA PRO A 277 11.05 -6.99 14.74
C PRO A 277 10.31 -7.65 13.56
N LEU A 278 11.05 -8.07 12.53
CA LEU A 278 10.46 -8.84 11.43
C LEU A 278 10.09 -10.25 11.91
N ILE A 279 8.80 -10.55 11.90
CA ILE A 279 8.24 -11.84 12.32
C ILE A 279 7.94 -12.75 11.13
N ALA A 280 7.41 -12.20 10.02
CA ALA A 280 7.07 -12.98 8.84
C ALA A 280 8.23 -13.04 7.83
N ASN A 281 8.67 -14.26 7.49
CA ASN A 281 9.72 -14.52 6.51
C ASN A 281 9.15 -14.53 5.08
N VAL A 282 8.60 -13.38 4.65
CA VAL A 282 7.93 -13.24 3.35
C VAL A 282 8.62 -12.18 2.51
N GLN A 283 8.79 -12.43 1.21
CA GLN A 283 9.40 -11.49 0.27
C GLN A 283 8.62 -10.15 0.20
N PRO A 284 9.31 -9.03 -0.01
CA PRO A 284 10.73 -8.89 -0.32
C PRO A 284 11.67 -8.84 0.91
N SER A 285 11.14 -8.79 2.13
CA SER A 285 11.95 -8.73 3.36
C SER A 285 12.51 -10.09 3.80
N GLY A 286 11.88 -11.18 3.36
CA GLY A 286 12.22 -12.58 3.62
C GLY A 286 12.32 -13.41 2.35
N GLU A 287 12.05 -14.73 2.47
CA GLU A 287 12.32 -15.72 1.40
C GLU A 287 11.06 -16.38 0.83
N HIS A 288 9.94 -16.38 1.56
CA HIS A 288 8.71 -17.09 1.23
C HIS A 288 7.64 -16.16 0.63
N TRP A 289 6.44 -16.67 0.42
CA TRP A 289 5.32 -16.00 -0.22
C TRP A 289 4.11 -15.89 0.70
N VAL A 290 3.14 -15.04 0.38
CA VAL A 290 1.92 -14.88 1.19
C VAL A 290 1.07 -16.16 1.19
N GLU A 291 1.08 -16.95 0.10
CA GLU A 291 0.47 -18.29 0.07
C GLU A 291 1.09 -19.21 1.13
N ASP A 292 2.42 -19.22 1.27
CA ASP A 292 3.12 -20.02 2.29
C ASP A 292 2.75 -19.54 3.70
N LEU A 293 2.64 -18.21 3.91
CA LEU A 293 2.24 -17.60 5.18
C LEU A 293 0.84 -18.06 5.61
N PHE A 294 -0.10 -18.18 4.66
CA PHE A 294 -1.43 -18.69 4.96
C PHE A 294 -1.38 -20.11 5.58
N TYR A 295 -0.59 -21.02 4.98
CA TYR A 295 -0.43 -22.36 5.52
C TYR A 295 0.36 -22.43 6.82
N ALA A 296 1.17 -21.42 7.12
CA ALA A 296 1.89 -21.31 8.39
C ALA A 296 1.02 -20.78 9.55
N GLY A 297 -0.20 -20.34 9.29
CA GLY A 297 -1.16 -19.85 10.30
C GLY A 297 -1.69 -18.44 10.02
N GLY A 298 -1.31 -17.83 8.89
CA GLY A 298 -1.88 -16.56 8.40
C GLY A 298 -1.57 -15.35 9.27
N MET A 299 -2.36 -14.30 9.05
CA MET A 299 -2.24 -13.07 9.85
C MET A 299 -2.57 -13.27 11.33
N PRO A 300 -3.58 -14.10 11.71
CA PRO A 300 -3.84 -14.35 13.12
C PRO A 300 -2.62 -14.90 13.88
N ALA A 301 -1.83 -15.80 13.26
CA ALA A 301 -0.63 -16.33 13.88
C ALA A 301 0.47 -15.27 14.03
N VAL A 302 0.67 -14.41 13.02
CA VAL A 302 1.63 -13.29 13.12
C VAL A 302 1.22 -12.32 14.23
N MET A 303 -0.06 -11.92 14.28
CA MET A 303 -0.56 -11.03 15.33
C MET A 303 -0.46 -11.66 16.72
N LYS A 304 -0.64 -12.97 16.83
CA LYS A 304 -0.46 -13.71 18.10
C LYS A 304 0.97 -13.61 18.62
N GLU A 305 1.98 -13.69 17.75
CA GLU A 305 3.39 -13.58 18.15
C GLU A 305 3.76 -12.21 18.72
N ILE A 306 3.06 -11.15 18.29
CA ILE A 306 3.28 -9.79 18.79
C ILE A 306 2.16 -9.30 19.74
N GLU A 307 1.30 -10.19 20.26
CA GLU A 307 0.10 -9.81 21.02
C GLU A 307 0.39 -8.95 22.25
N SER A 308 1.58 -9.09 22.86
CA SER A 308 2.00 -8.28 24.01
C SER A 308 2.18 -6.79 23.69
N HIS A 309 2.33 -6.44 22.42
CA HIS A 309 2.42 -5.07 21.94
C HIS A 309 1.09 -4.53 21.42
N LEU A 310 0.15 -5.41 21.05
CA LEU A 310 -1.13 -5.00 20.45
C LEU A 310 -2.13 -4.51 21.49
N HIS A 311 -2.97 -3.56 21.09
CA HIS A 311 -4.18 -3.18 21.80
C HIS A 311 -5.24 -4.25 21.55
N ARG A 312 -5.31 -5.23 22.44
CA ARG A 312 -6.13 -6.44 22.31
C ARG A 312 -7.62 -6.17 22.46
N ASP A 313 -8.00 -5.04 23.06
CA ASP A 313 -9.36 -4.61 23.32
C ASP A 313 -10.05 -3.94 22.12
N CYS A 314 -9.35 -3.72 21.00
CA CYS A 314 -9.92 -3.17 19.80
C CYS A 314 -10.99 -4.10 19.23
N ILE A 315 -12.23 -3.56 19.06
CA ILE A 315 -13.35 -4.29 18.45
C ILE A 315 -13.11 -4.45 16.94
N THR A 316 -13.60 -5.55 16.38
CA THR A 316 -13.52 -5.82 14.94
C THR A 316 -14.90 -6.07 14.34
N VAL A 317 -14.99 -6.07 13.02
CA VAL A 317 -16.25 -6.26 12.29
C VAL A 317 -16.99 -7.55 12.63
N ASN A 318 -16.32 -8.59 13.14
CA ASN A 318 -16.99 -9.83 13.55
C ASN A 318 -17.61 -9.76 14.97
N GLY A 319 -17.59 -8.58 15.61
CA GLY A 319 -18.15 -8.38 16.95
C GLY A 319 -17.24 -8.85 18.09
N ARG A 320 -16.04 -9.34 17.77
CA ARG A 320 -15.03 -9.76 18.74
C ARG A 320 -13.86 -8.77 18.76
N THR A 321 -13.11 -8.80 19.83
CA THR A 321 -11.87 -8.03 19.94
C THR A 321 -10.72 -8.69 19.15
N ILE A 322 -9.66 -7.91 18.86
CA ILE A 322 -8.41 -8.45 18.29
C ILE A 322 -7.88 -9.60 19.16
N GLY A 323 -7.85 -9.41 20.50
CA GLY A 323 -7.38 -10.44 21.43
C GLY A 323 -8.18 -11.75 21.36
N GLU A 324 -9.49 -11.69 21.21
CA GLU A 324 -10.35 -12.86 21.03
C GLU A 324 -10.13 -13.55 19.68
N ASN A 325 -9.94 -12.78 18.62
CA ASN A 325 -9.71 -13.31 17.27
C ASN A 325 -8.38 -14.08 17.16
N ILE A 326 -7.34 -13.65 17.87
CA ILE A 326 -6.03 -14.30 17.85
C ILE A 326 -5.81 -15.32 18.98
N ALA A 327 -6.76 -15.46 19.91
CA ALA A 327 -6.58 -16.30 21.12
C ALA A 327 -6.18 -17.75 20.78
N SER A 328 -6.85 -18.37 19.81
CA SER A 328 -6.62 -19.74 19.36
C SER A 328 -5.68 -19.86 18.15
N ALA A 329 -5.11 -18.75 17.68
CA ALA A 329 -4.21 -18.78 16.53
C ALA A 329 -2.94 -19.58 16.84
N ALA A 330 -2.50 -20.40 15.89
CA ALA A 330 -1.34 -21.26 16.01
C ALA A 330 -0.38 -21.06 14.82
N CYS A 331 0.91 -21.11 15.11
CA CYS A 331 1.94 -21.14 14.08
C CYS A 331 2.29 -22.59 13.75
N TYR A 332 2.22 -22.94 12.47
CA TYR A 332 2.50 -24.29 11.95
C TYR A 332 3.88 -24.41 11.31
N ASP A 333 4.56 -23.28 11.03
CA ASP A 333 5.93 -23.28 10.47
C ASP A 333 6.75 -22.11 11.06
N ARG A 334 7.70 -22.45 11.93
CA ARG A 334 8.59 -21.50 12.60
C ARG A 334 9.70 -20.92 11.70
N ASN A 335 9.96 -21.51 10.54
CA ASN A 335 10.85 -20.90 9.55
C ASN A 335 10.16 -19.73 8.83
N LEU A 336 8.81 -19.72 8.83
CA LEU A 336 7.98 -18.73 8.18
C LEU A 336 7.50 -17.66 9.14
N ILE A 337 7.14 -18.02 10.37
CA ILE A 337 6.70 -17.10 11.42
C ILE A 337 7.64 -17.25 12.62
N GLY A 338 8.54 -16.27 12.79
CA GLY A 338 9.43 -16.15 13.93
C GLY A 338 8.67 -15.78 15.22
N THR A 339 9.42 -15.50 16.28
CA THR A 339 8.88 -15.01 17.57
C THR A 339 9.54 -13.69 17.95
N LEU A 340 9.00 -12.97 18.92
CA LEU A 340 9.65 -11.77 19.45
C LEU A 340 11.08 -12.04 20.00
N THR A 341 11.33 -13.24 20.53
CA THR A 341 12.64 -13.64 21.08
C THR A 341 13.57 -14.26 20.03
N ASN A 342 13.03 -14.74 18.93
CA ASN A 342 13.79 -15.28 17.79
C ASN A 342 13.15 -14.81 16.48
N PRO A 343 13.27 -13.51 16.13
CA PRO A 343 12.69 -12.95 14.95
C PRO A 343 13.43 -13.36 13.67
N ILE A 344 12.79 -13.22 12.51
CA ILE A 344 13.44 -13.43 11.21
C ILE A 344 14.55 -12.41 10.98
N LYS A 345 14.32 -11.13 11.37
CA LYS A 345 15.33 -10.07 11.42
C LYS A 345 15.06 -9.20 12.65
N PRO A 346 16.11 -8.75 13.34
CA PRO A 346 15.95 -7.89 14.53
C PRO A 346 15.40 -6.51 14.17
N GLU A 347 15.71 -6.02 12.97
CA GLU A 347 15.24 -4.74 12.47
C GLU A 347 14.10 -4.95 11.45
N SER A 348 13.05 -4.17 11.62
CA SER A 348 11.88 -4.24 10.76
C SER A 348 11.17 -2.90 10.67
N GLY A 349 10.00 -2.96 10.04
CA GLY A 349 9.13 -1.81 9.91
C GLY A 349 9.65 -0.77 8.95
N ILE A 350 9.26 0.44 9.25
CA ILE A 350 9.59 1.62 8.46
C ILE A 350 10.31 2.60 9.40
N ALA A 351 11.51 3.01 9.04
CA ALA A 351 12.23 4.07 9.73
C ALA A 351 11.89 5.43 9.08
N VAL A 352 11.53 6.39 9.91
CA VAL A 352 11.27 7.78 9.48
C VAL A 352 12.54 8.59 9.69
N LEU A 353 13.01 9.22 8.63
CA LEU A 353 14.22 10.06 8.62
C LEU A 353 13.83 11.53 8.67
N LYS A 354 14.63 12.32 9.37
CA LYS A 354 14.55 13.79 9.40
C LYS A 354 15.93 14.40 9.17
N GLY A 355 15.97 15.64 8.75
CA GLY A 355 17.21 16.38 8.51
C GLY A 355 16.97 17.55 7.58
N ASN A 356 18.06 18.26 7.23
CA ASN A 356 17.94 19.41 6.35
C ASN A 356 17.49 19.03 4.93
N LEU A 357 17.67 17.75 4.53
CA LEU A 357 17.22 17.25 3.23
C LEU A 357 15.73 16.84 3.24
N CYS A 358 15.16 16.51 4.39
CA CYS A 358 13.78 16.08 4.55
C CYS A 358 13.15 16.61 5.86
N PRO A 359 12.94 17.92 5.99
CA PRO A 359 12.43 18.53 7.23
C PRO A 359 11.07 18.00 7.66
N ASN A 360 10.19 17.65 6.71
CA ASN A 360 8.87 17.06 6.99
C ASN A 360 8.92 15.52 7.01
N GLY A 361 10.09 14.93 6.78
CA GLY A 361 10.34 13.50 6.85
C GLY A 361 10.62 12.84 5.49
N ALA A 362 11.23 11.68 5.58
CA ALA A 362 11.40 10.69 4.52
C ALA A 362 11.32 9.31 5.14
N VAL A 363 11.19 8.26 4.35
CA VAL A 363 11.01 6.90 4.86
C VAL A 363 11.95 5.91 4.18
N ILE A 364 12.40 4.93 4.96
CA ILE A 364 13.18 3.79 4.46
C ILE A 364 12.66 2.51 5.12
N LYS A 365 12.77 1.38 4.42
CA LYS A 365 12.47 0.04 4.94
C LYS A 365 13.78 -0.70 5.25
N PRO A 366 14.26 -0.70 6.52
CA PRO A 366 15.55 -1.29 6.88
C PRO A 366 15.64 -2.78 6.58
N SER A 367 14.54 -3.53 6.77
CA SER A 367 14.48 -4.98 6.53
C SER A 367 14.73 -5.40 5.07
N ALA A 368 14.58 -4.49 4.11
CA ALA A 368 14.84 -4.71 2.69
C ALA A 368 16.17 -4.08 2.21
N ALA A 369 16.83 -3.30 3.04
CA ALA A 369 18.08 -2.59 2.76
C ALA A 369 19.31 -3.45 3.09
N SER A 370 20.45 -3.11 2.47
CA SER A 370 21.73 -3.71 2.82
C SER A 370 22.26 -3.11 4.13
N PRO A 371 22.56 -3.92 5.17
CA PRO A 371 22.91 -3.39 6.49
C PRO A 371 24.11 -2.42 6.50
N HIS A 372 25.12 -2.64 5.66
CA HIS A 372 26.30 -1.79 5.58
C HIS A 372 26.02 -0.40 4.97
N LEU A 373 24.88 -0.22 4.29
CA LEU A 373 24.45 1.06 3.70
C LEU A 373 23.49 1.86 4.62
N LEU A 374 23.08 1.30 5.76
CA LEU A 374 22.21 2.02 6.71
C LEU A 374 22.91 3.21 7.39
N VAL A 375 24.23 3.24 7.39
CA VAL A 375 25.06 4.40 7.72
C VAL A 375 25.98 4.62 6.56
N HIS A 376 25.74 5.68 5.78
CA HIS A 376 26.44 5.91 4.53
C HIS A 376 26.67 7.40 4.28
N LYS A 377 27.81 7.72 3.71
CA LYS A 377 28.15 9.06 3.24
C LYS A 377 28.73 8.96 1.82
N GLY A 378 28.08 9.59 0.86
CA GLY A 378 28.45 9.50 -0.54
C GLY A 378 28.16 10.78 -1.32
N LYS A 379 28.76 10.88 -2.50
CA LYS A 379 28.46 11.97 -3.43
C LYS A 379 27.18 11.69 -4.19
N ALA A 380 26.34 12.70 -4.32
CA ALA A 380 25.11 12.64 -5.09
C ALA A 380 25.39 12.53 -6.60
N LEU A 381 24.67 11.65 -7.26
CA LEU A 381 24.46 11.65 -8.71
C LEU A 381 22.99 11.94 -8.95
N VAL A 382 22.69 13.15 -9.45
CA VAL A 382 21.33 13.66 -9.56
C VAL A 382 20.75 13.42 -10.95
N PHE A 383 19.51 13.00 -10.97
CA PHE A 383 18.63 12.96 -12.13
C PHE A 383 17.43 13.87 -11.85
N GLU A 384 17.23 14.86 -12.72
CA GLU A 384 16.17 15.86 -12.54
C GLU A 384 14.77 15.26 -12.74
N ASN A 385 14.65 14.16 -13.48
CA ASN A 385 13.40 13.45 -13.72
C ASN A 385 13.65 12.02 -14.22
N ILE A 386 12.57 11.26 -14.40
CA ILE A 386 12.64 9.85 -14.85
C ILE A 386 13.18 9.72 -16.28
N ASP A 387 12.96 10.69 -17.17
CA ASP A 387 13.42 10.60 -18.56
C ASP A 387 14.93 10.79 -18.63
N GLU A 388 15.47 11.74 -17.90
CA GLU A 388 16.91 11.90 -17.76
C GLU A 388 17.57 10.66 -17.14
N TYR A 389 16.96 10.10 -16.08
CA TYR A 389 17.43 8.85 -15.49
C TYR A 389 17.53 7.73 -16.53
N LYS A 390 16.45 7.48 -17.29
CA LYS A 390 16.42 6.43 -18.31
C LYS A 390 17.45 6.65 -19.42
N ALA A 391 17.68 7.89 -19.79
CA ALA A 391 18.63 8.25 -20.85
C ALA A 391 20.10 8.06 -20.41
N ARG A 392 20.40 8.23 -19.12
CA ARG A 392 21.79 8.35 -18.62
C ARG A 392 22.27 7.20 -17.77
N ILE A 393 21.38 6.44 -17.11
CA ILE A 393 21.78 5.48 -16.07
C ILE A 393 22.76 4.42 -16.54
N ASP A 394 22.73 4.04 -17.81
CA ASP A 394 23.60 3.04 -18.43
C ASP A 394 24.65 3.66 -19.38
N SER A 395 24.82 5.00 -19.36
CA SER A 395 25.86 5.65 -20.15
C SER A 395 27.26 5.19 -19.71
N PRO A 396 28.15 4.83 -20.64
CA PRO A 396 29.53 4.50 -20.32
C PRO A 396 30.29 5.63 -19.60
N ASP A 397 29.93 6.88 -19.93
CA ASP A 397 30.57 8.09 -19.39
C ASP A 397 30.00 8.50 -18.03
N LEU A 398 29.02 7.78 -17.50
CA LEU A 398 28.43 8.11 -16.20
C LEU A 398 29.45 7.90 -15.08
N GLU A 399 29.85 8.97 -14.39
CA GLU A 399 30.73 8.89 -13.23
C GLU A 399 29.98 8.36 -12.01
N VAL A 400 30.14 7.07 -11.70
CA VAL A 400 29.47 6.39 -10.60
C VAL A 400 30.35 5.27 -10.04
N ASP A 401 30.38 5.16 -8.71
CA ASP A 401 30.99 4.07 -7.96
C ASP A 401 30.00 3.50 -6.91
N GLU A 402 30.43 2.51 -6.15
CA GLU A 402 29.61 1.85 -5.12
C GLU A 402 29.21 2.76 -3.94
N ASN A 403 29.92 3.88 -3.76
CA ASN A 403 29.64 4.84 -2.69
C ASN A 403 28.72 5.98 -3.13
N THR A 404 28.43 6.07 -4.43
CA THR A 404 27.60 7.13 -5.01
C THR A 404 26.16 7.00 -4.51
N VAL A 405 25.54 8.14 -4.16
CA VAL A 405 24.13 8.24 -3.79
C VAL A 405 23.34 8.66 -5.03
N LEU A 406 22.46 7.78 -5.52
CA LEU A 406 21.57 8.11 -6.63
C LEU A 406 20.40 8.96 -6.13
N VAL A 407 20.16 10.11 -6.76
CA VAL A 407 19.10 11.04 -6.38
C VAL A 407 18.19 11.28 -7.57
N MET A 408 16.88 11.04 -7.41
CA MET A 408 15.87 11.38 -8.40
C MET A 408 14.92 12.43 -7.85
N LYS A 409 14.79 13.53 -8.58
CA LYS A 409 13.91 14.65 -8.27
C LYS A 409 12.62 14.60 -9.08
N ASN A 410 11.64 15.44 -8.69
CA ASN A 410 10.41 15.71 -9.43
C ASN A 410 9.59 14.45 -9.75
N VAL A 411 9.52 13.50 -8.81
CA VAL A 411 8.70 12.30 -8.88
C VAL A 411 7.76 12.17 -7.67
N GLY A 412 7.64 13.25 -6.89
CA GLY A 412 6.67 13.42 -5.81
C GLY A 412 5.25 13.69 -6.30
N PRO A 413 4.29 13.96 -5.37
CA PRO A 413 2.87 14.13 -5.70
C PRO A 413 2.59 15.15 -6.80
N LYS A 414 3.24 16.31 -6.78
CA LYS A 414 3.08 17.38 -7.78
C LYS A 414 4.12 17.31 -8.90
N GLY A 415 5.33 16.87 -8.60
CA GLY A 415 6.41 16.79 -9.60
C GLY A 415 6.13 15.77 -10.71
N TYR A 416 5.52 14.65 -10.34
CA TYR A 416 4.97 13.69 -11.30
C TYR A 416 3.56 13.28 -10.82
N PRO A 417 2.49 13.73 -11.49
CA PRO A 417 1.12 13.53 -10.99
C PRO A 417 0.83 12.08 -10.62
N GLY A 418 0.47 11.87 -9.34
CA GLY A 418 0.24 10.55 -8.79
C GLY A 418 1.45 9.90 -8.10
N MET A 419 2.61 10.57 -8.03
CA MET A 419 3.77 10.06 -7.29
C MET A 419 4.12 8.62 -7.67
N PRO A 420 4.64 8.35 -8.89
CA PRO A 420 4.83 6.99 -9.42
C PRO A 420 5.88 6.16 -8.64
N GLU A 421 5.84 4.84 -8.82
CA GLU A 421 6.74 3.87 -8.18
C GLU A 421 8.10 3.76 -8.90
N VAL A 422 8.81 4.87 -9.04
CA VAL A 422 10.10 4.95 -9.76
C VAL A 422 11.30 5.18 -8.84
N GLY A 423 11.06 5.36 -7.54
CA GLY A 423 12.09 5.70 -6.56
C GLY A 423 13.12 4.59 -6.31
N ASN A 424 12.80 3.33 -6.63
CA ASN A 424 13.74 2.22 -6.47
C ASN A 424 14.86 2.19 -7.52
N MET A 425 14.86 3.07 -8.49
CA MET A 425 15.88 3.23 -9.54
C MET A 425 16.78 1.99 -9.76
N GLY A 426 16.79 1.38 -10.94
CA GLY A 426 17.72 0.29 -11.26
C GLY A 426 19.17 0.76 -11.16
N LEU A 427 20.06 -0.14 -10.80
CA LEU A 427 21.49 0.20 -10.71
C LEU A 427 22.13 0.30 -12.10
N PRO A 428 23.17 1.14 -12.27
CA PRO A 428 23.94 1.19 -13.50
C PRO A 428 24.53 -0.16 -13.89
N ALA A 429 24.50 -0.52 -15.19
CA ALA A 429 25.03 -1.79 -15.68
C ALA A 429 26.45 -2.06 -15.20
N LYS A 430 27.34 -1.06 -15.27
CA LYS A 430 28.75 -1.17 -14.84
C LYS A 430 28.93 -1.43 -13.33
N ILE A 431 27.94 -1.10 -12.49
CA ILE A 431 27.93 -1.42 -11.06
C ILE A 431 27.49 -2.87 -10.86
N LEU A 432 26.44 -3.30 -11.59
CA LEU A 432 25.96 -4.69 -11.58
C LEU A 432 27.03 -5.67 -12.10
N GLU A 433 27.81 -5.29 -13.12
CA GLU A 433 28.94 -6.08 -13.65
C GLU A 433 30.03 -6.32 -12.62
N LYS A 434 30.24 -5.40 -11.66
CA LYS A 434 31.13 -5.58 -10.52
C LYS A 434 30.56 -6.49 -9.42
N GLY A 435 29.34 -6.99 -9.59
CA GLY A 435 28.64 -7.83 -8.61
C GLY A 435 28.00 -7.07 -7.45
N ILE A 436 27.96 -5.73 -7.51
CA ILE A 436 27.31 -4.86 -6.52
C ILE A 436 25.81 -4.87 -6.79
N LYS A 437 25.01 -5.17 -5.77
CA LYS A 437 23.56 -5.38 -5.89
C LYS A 437 22.72 -4.32 -5.18
N ASP A 438 23.35 -3.39 -4.48
CA ASP A 438 22.66 -2.31 -3.76
C ASP A 438 23.51 -1.04 -3.69
N MET A 439 22.83 0.10 -3.70
CA MET A 439 23.39 1.43 -3.51
C MET A 439 22.35 2.29 -2.80
N VAL A 440 22.77 3.37 -2.14
CA VAL A 440 21.82 4.34 -1.57
C VAL A 440 21.12 5.09 -2.70
N ARG A 441 19.79 5.10 -2.66
CA ARG A 441 18.88 5.77 -3.60
C ARG A 441 17.94 6.68 -2.83
N ILE A 442 17.73 7.89 -3.29
CA ILE A 442 16.90 8.90 -2.61
C ILE A 442 15.94 9.53 -3.62
N SER A 443 14.67 9.64 -3.26
CA SER A 443 13.68 10.31 -4.10
C SER A 443 12.47 10.83 -3.30
N ASP A 444 11.76 11.79 -3.86
CA ASP A 444 10.43 12.23 -3.39
C ASP A 444 9.29 11.35 -3.91
N GLY A 445 9.59 10.32 -4.71
CA GLY A 445 8.66 9.33 -5.22
C GLY A 445 8.42 8.16 -4.28
N ARG A 446 7.71 7.14 -4.83
CA ARG A 446 7.45 5.84 -4.21
C ARG A 446 8.27 4.74 -4.87
N MET A 447 8.29 3.56 -4.24
CA MET A 447 8.71 2.34 -4.91
C MET A 447 7.62 1.28 -4.81
N SER A 448 7.69 0.27 -5.68
CA SER A 448 6.86 -0.92 -5.58
C SER A 448 7.05 -1.59 -4.21
N GLY A 449 5.98 -2.07 -3.61
CA GLY A 449 6.06 -2.87 -2.39
C GLY A 449 6.83 -4.17 -2.55
N THR A 450 7.09 -4.60 -3.79
CA THR A 450 7.92 -5.76 -4.14
C THR A 450 9.40 -5.41 -4.36
N GLY A 451 9.76 -4.11 -4.34
CA GLY A 451 11.12 -3.63 -4.50
C GLY A 451 11.99 -3.88 -3.26
N TYR A 452 13.30 -3.93 -3.46
CA TYR A 452 14.30 -4.12 -2.41
C TYR A 452 15.46 -3.14 -2.55
N GLY A 453 16.30 -3.09 -1.52
CA GLY A 453 17.53 -2.28 -1.46
C GLY A 453 17.41 -1.06 -0.54
N THR A 454 18.52 -0.32 -0.46
CA THR A 454 18.65 0.85 0.40
C THR A 454 18.07 2.08 -0.29
N VAL A 455 16.74 2.25 -0.14
CA VAL A 455 15.97 3.27 -0.86
C VAL A 455 15.26 4.17 0.14
N VAL A 456 15.59 5.45 0.13
CA VAL A 456 14.91 6.52 0.85
C VAL A 456 13.85 7.13 -0.06
N LEU A 457 12.62 7.17 0.41
CA LEU A 457 11.43 7.53 -0.34
C LEU A 457 10.63 8.63 0.36
N HIS A 458 9.64 9.17 -0.36
CA HIS A 458 8.68 10.13 0.19
C HIS A 458 9.36 11.36 0.81
N VAL A 459 10.54 11.76 0.28
CA VAL A 459 11.25 12.94 0.78
C VAL A 459 10.32 14.15 0.71
N SER A 460 10.13 14.79 1.86
CA SER A 460 9.14 15.84 2.00
C SER A 460 9.70 17.07 2.75
N PRO A 461 9.36 18.30 2.26
CA PRO A 461 8.59 18.61 1.05
C PRO A 461 9.25 18.13 -0.24
N GLU A 462 8.42 17.79 -1.26
CA GLU A 462 8.91 17.34 -2.56
C GLU A 462 9.69 18.40 -3.33
N SER A 463 10.53 17.98 -4.28
CA SER A 463 11.38 18.88 -5.09
C SER A 463 10.56 19.87 -5.92
N ALA A 464 9.45 19.45 -6.51
CA ALA A 464 8.64 20.28 -7.42
C ALA A 464 8.10 21.57 -6.78
N ILE A 465 7.91 21.57 -5.46
CA ILE A 465 7.46 22.76 -4.71
C ILE A 465 8.60 23.49 -3.99
N GLY A 466 9.86 23.19 -4.33
CA GLY A 466 11.04 23.81 -3.73
C GLY A 466 11.49 23.19 -2.41
N GLY A 467 11.11 21.94 -2.15
CA GLY A 467 11.67 21.17 -1.03
C GLY A 467 13.17 21.00 -1.16
N PRO A 468 13.89 20.72 -0.06
CA PRO A 468 15.36 20.67 -0.05
C PRO A 468 15.99 19.72 -1.07
N LEU A 469 15.28 18.64 -1.43
CA LEU A 469 15.74 17.71 -2.47
C LEU A 469 15.96 18.41 -3.82
N ALA A 470 15.20 19.47 -4.14
CA ALA A 470 15.39 20.27 -5.35
C ALA A 470 16.76 20.93 -5.42
N LEU A 471 17.37 21.23 -4.27
CA LEU A 471 18.61 21.98 -4.13
C LEU A 471 19.86 21.10 -4.28
N VAL A 472 19.72 19.77 -4.26
CA VAL A 472 20.83 18.83 -4.40
C VAL A 472 21.43 18.93 -5.82
N GLN A 473 22.74 18.97 -5.91
CA GLN A 473 23.48 18.96 -7.17
C GLN A 473 24.40 17.73 -7.25
N THR A 474 24.70 17.26 -8.46
CA THR A 474 25.68 16.20 -8.65
C THR A 474 27.03 16.61 -8.07
N GLY A 475 27.63 15.74 -7.25
CA GLY A 475 28.88 15.98 -6.53
C GLY A 475 28.72 16.46 -5.08
N ASP A 476 27.51 16.87 -4.67
CA ASP A 476 27.24 17.20 -3.26
C ASP A 476 27.37 15.97 -2.37
N TRP A 477 27.83 16.17 -1.13
CA TRP A 477 27.87 15.11 -0.14
C TRP A 477 26.52 14.95 0.57
N ILE A 478 26.03 13.71 0.62
CA ILE A 478 24.85 13.33 1.39
C ILE A 478 25.25 12.35 2.47
N GLU A 479 24.69 12.52 3.67
CA GLU A 479 24.84 11.62 4.80
C GLU A 479 23.50 11.00 5.17
N LEU A 480 23.44 9.66 5.10
CA LEU A 480 22.35 8.83 5.58
C LEU A 480 22.79 8.14 6.88
N ASN A 481 22.01 8.27 7.94
CA ASN A 481 22.20 7.52 9.18
C ASN A 481 20.84 7.02 9.70
N VAL A 482 20.47 5.80 9.31
CA VAL A 482 19.18 5.22 9.66
C VAL A 482 19.04 4.95 11.15
N PRO A 483 20.06 4.41 11.87
CA PRO A 483 20.00 4.32 13.32
C PRO A 483 19.75 5.65 14.04
N ALA A 484 20.35 6.73 13.55
CA ALA A 484 20.15 8.09 14.10
C ALA A 484 18.92 8.80 13.53
N ARG A 485 18.15 8.14 12.62
CA ARG A 485 16.98 8.73 11.94
C ARG A 485 17.31 10.04 11.21
N SER A 486 18.49 10.13 10.58
CA SER A 486 18.92 11.37 9.94
C SER A 486 19.25 11.21 8.45
N LEU A 487 18.95 12.27 7.68
CA LEU A 487 19.28 12.42 6.28
C LEU A 487 19.64 13.89 5.99
N ASN A 488 20.91 14.13 5.63
CA ASN A 488 21.43 15.48 5.49
C ASN A 488 22.19 15.70 4.19
N LEU A 489 22.00 16.87 3.60
CA LEU A 489 22.83 17.46 2.57
C LEU A 489 23.95 18.23 3.26
N LEU A 490 25.22 17.91 2.94
CA LEU A 490 26.40 18.47 3.59
C LEU A 490 26.98 19.63 2.75
N ILE A 491 26.26 20.74 2.72
CA ILE A 491 26.71 22.03 2.15
C ILE A 491 26.63 23.11 3.23
N SER A 492 27.26 24.26 2.99
CA SER A 492 27.14 25.40 3.93
C SER A 492 25.72 25.96 3.93
N GLU A 493 25.31 26.59 5.04
CA GLU A 493 24.02 27.26 5.13
C GLU A 493 23.90 28.39 4.10
N GLU A 494 24.98 29.12 3.84
CA GLU A 494 25.05 30.17 2.81
C GLU A 494 24.73 29.61 1.42
N GLU A 495 25.35 28.48 1.05
CA GLU A 495 25.10 27.80 -0.23
C GLU A 495 23.68 27.25 -0.30
N PHE A 496 23.16 26.69 0.81
CA PHE A 496 21.80 26.18 0.89
C PHE A 496 20.78 27.31 0.61
N GLU A 497 20.91 28.45 1.28
CA GLU A 497 20.04 29.62 1.08
C GLU A 497 20.22 30.24 -0.31
N ASN A 498 21.45 30.29 -0.83
CA ASN A 498 21.70 30.78 -2.19
C ASN A 498 20.94 29.92 -3.22
N ARG A 499 21.03 28.58 -3.12
CA ARG A 499 20.29 27.66 -4.02
C ARG A 499 18.78 27.79 -3.86
N ARG A 500 18.29 27.94 -2.63
CA ARG A 500 16.87 28.16 -2.32
C ARG A 500 16.33 29.42 -2.99
N ASN A 501 17.06 30.52 -2.88
CA ASN A 501 16.65 31.81 -3.46
C ASN A 501 16.67 31.81 -5.00
N ASN A 502 17.46 30.94 -5.62
CA ASN A 502 17.54 30.78 -7.06
C ASN A 502 16.66 29.66 -7.62
N PHE A 503 15.95 28.95 -6.76
CA PHE A 503 15.07 27.85 -7.20
C PHE A 503 13.90 28.38 -8.06
N GLN A 504 13.64 27.69 -9.16
CA GLN A 504 12.50 27.94 -10.02
C GLN A 504 11.63 26.68 -10.09
N PRO A 505 10.34 26.76 -9.69
CA PRO A 505 9.44 25.63 -9.78
C PRO A 505 9.24 25.15 -11.21
N THR A 506 9.22 23.84 -11.42
CA THR A 506 8.88 23.26 -12.72
C THR A 506 7.39 23.47 -12.99
N GLN A 507 7.07 24.18 -14.06
CA GLN A 507 5.68 24.32 -14.50
C GLN A 507 5.30 23.08 -15.33
N LEU A 508 4.23 22.39 -14.92
CA LEU A 508 3.68 21.25 -15.64
C LEU A 508 2.59 21.73 -16.62
N PRO A 509 2.51 21.16 -17.83
CA PRO A 509 1.63 21.65 -18.91
C PRO A 509 0.18 21.18 -18.79
N TYR A 510 -0.36 21.12 -17.56
CA TYR A 510 -1.71 20.60 -17.31
C TYR A 510 -2.66 21.74 -16.92
N GLU A 511 -3.45 22.24 -17.88
CA GLU A 511 -4.33 23.41 -17.68
C GLU A 511 -5.79 23.02 -17.37
N ARG A 512 -6.21 21.75 -17.57
CA ARG A 512 -7.59 21.31 -17.36
C ARG A 512 -7.70 19.84 -16.96
N GLY A 513 -8.90 19.48 -16.51
CA GLY A 513 -9.28 18.10 -16.22
C GLY A 513 -8.76 17.62 -14.86
N TYR A 514 -8.81 16.30 -14.67
CA TYR A 514 -8.50 15.69 -13.38
C TYR A 514 -7.05 15.92 -12.94
N VAL A 515 -6.09 15.89 -13.87
CA VAL A 515 -4.68 16.11 -13.52
C VAL A 515 -4.46 17.52 -12.96
N ASN A 516 -5.11 18.54 -13.53
CA ASN A 516 -5.04 19.89 -13.00
C ASN A 516 -5.66 19.99 -11.61
N LEU A 517 -6.83 19.39 -11.40
CA LEU A 517 -7.45 19.29 -10.07
C LEU A 517 -6.53 18.58 -9.06
N PHE A 518 -5.90 17.49 -9.48
CA PHE A 518 -4.97 16.74 -8.63
C PHE A 518 -3.79 17.62 -8.19
N LEU A 519 -3.13 18.31 -9.13
CA LEU A 519 -2.00 19.19 -8.84
C LEU A 519 -2.35 20.37 -7.93
N ASP A 520 -3.55 20.93 -8.09
CA ASP A 520 -4.04 22.02 -7.26
C ASP A 520 -4.32 21.58 -5.82
N LYS A 521 -4.96 20.43 -5.62
CA LYS A 521 -5.56 19.99 -4.37
C LYS A 521 -4.78 18.92 -3.60
N VAL A 522 -3.80 18.25 -4.23
CA VAL A 522 -3.05 17.19 -3.55
C VAL A 522 -2.12 17.75 -2.49
N ASN A 523 -2.14 17.13 -1.30
CA ASN A 523 -1.19 17.39 -0.24
C ASN A 523 0.10 16.57 -0.40
N GLN A 524 1.07 16.82 0.49
CA GLN A 524 2.39 16.20 0.43
C GLN A 524 2.41 14.76 0.96
N ALA A 525 3.52 14.07 0.75
CA ALA A 525 3.68 12.67 1.15
C ALA A 525 3.47 12.43 2.66
N HIS A 526 3.98 13.32 3.52
CA HIS A 526 3.79 13.21 4.97
C HIS A 526 2.34 13.39 5.41
N ASP A 527 1.49 13.95 4.55
CA ASP A 527 0.05 14.12 4.76
C ASP A 527 -0.83 13.06 4.09
N GLY A 528 -0.21 12.07 3.41
CA GLY A 528 -0.91 10.92 2.82
C GLY A 528 -1.28 11.07 1.35
N VAL A 529 -0.87 12.15 0.65
CA VAL A 529 -1.15 12.40 -0.79
C VAL A 529 -2.66 12.41 -1.08
N ASP A 530 -3.47 12.89 -0.15
CA ASP A 530 -4.92 13.05 -0.34
C ASP A 530 -5.27 14.46 -0.85
N PHE A 531 -6.51 14.71 -1.19
CA PHE A 531 -6.98 16.05 -1.46
C PHE A 531 -7.30 16.80 -0.16
N ASP A 532 -6.91 18.05 -0.09
CA ASP A 532 -7.07 18.88 1.11
C ASP A 532 -8.54 19.07 1.55
N PHE A 533 -9.46 19.12 0.58
CA PHE A 533 -10.89 19.30 0.83
C PHE A 533 -11.65 18.01 1.18
N LEU A 534 -10.99 16.86 1.17
CA LEU A 534 -11.61 15.56 1.48
C LEU A 534 -11.27 15.05 2.90
N GLN A 535 -10.47 15.78 3.65
CA GLN A 535 -10.10 15.41 5.01
C GLN A 535 -11.28 15.63 5.98
N GLY A 536 -11.40 14.73 6.96
CA GLY A 536 -12.52 14.71 7.90
C GLY A 536 -13.71 13.92 7.38
N SER A 537 -14.75 13.82 8.20
CA SER A 537 -16.02 13.25 7.81
C SER A 537 -16.73 14.17 6.83
N SER A 538 -17.51 13.62 5.96
CA SER A 538 -18.21 14.38 4.94
C SER A 538 -19.10 15.46 5.50
N GLY A 539 -18.84 16.68 5.08
CA GLY A 539 -19.36 17.84 5.75
C GLY A 539 -20.70 18.37 5.27
N SER A 540 -21.16 18.09 4.08
CA SER A 540 -22.33 18.80 3.53
C SER A 540 -23.50 17.88 3.25
N GLU A 541 -24.55 17.97 4.03
CA GLU A 541 -25.82 17.39 3.65
C GLU A 541 -26.40 18.15 2.45
N VAL A 542 -26.49 17.46 1.34
CA VAL A 542 -27.30 17.92 0.20
C VAL A 542 -28.73 17.49 0.45
N LYS A 543 -29.68 18.43 0.31
CA LYS A 543 -31.12 18.08 0.43
C LYS A 543 -31.48 16.96 -0.51
N ARG A 544 -32.07 15.89 0.03
CA ARG A 544 -32.46 14.70 -0.75
C ARG A 544 -33.82 14.83 -1.43
N ASP A 545 -34.64 15.78 -0.99
CA ASP A 545 -36.00 15.99 -1.49
C ASP A 545 -35.96 16.72 -2.82
N SER A 546 -36.07 15.99 -3.89
CA SER A 546 -36.11 16.53 -5.25
C SER A 546 -37.46 16.32 -5.96
N HIS A 547 -38.43 15.59 -5.35
CA HIS A 547 -39.74 15.27 -5.91
C HIS A 547 -40.87 15.37 -4.89
#